data_6a7889c20d6d06d045718ec7ebd66589
#
_entry.id   6a7889c20d6d06d045718ec7ebd66589
#
_cell.length_a   1.000
_cell.length_b   1.000
_cell.length_c   1.000
_cell.angle_alpha   90.00
_cell.angle_beta   90.00
_cell.angle_gamma   90.00
#
_symmetry.space_group_name_H-M   'P 1'
#
loop_
_entity.id
_entity.type
_entity.pdbx_description
1 polymer ?
#
loop_
_entity_poly.entity_id
_entity_poly.type
_entity_poly.pdbx_seq_one_letter_code
_entity_poly.pdbx_strand_id
1 'polypeptide(L)'
;QLSGGMRQRAALYRTYLFNSEVALLDEPFSAVDAITKSQLHLWYLEMMSSLHMSAIFITHDIDEAIFLSDRIYIMSGAPGRITQELTIRHPRPRTTRFTASQEFMEYKRQILDALKIQ
;
A
#
# COMPACT_ATOMS: atom_id res chain seq x y z
N GLN A 1 7.73 10.16 -23.99
CA GLN A 1 6.99 9.00 -23.48
C GLN A 1 7.34 8.77 -22.00
N LEU A 2 6.30 8.69 -21.18
CA LEU A 2 6.50 8.51 -19.75
C LEU A 2 6.71 7.03 -19.42
N SER A 3 7.61 6.75 -18.46
CA SER A 3 7.77 5.42 -17.92
C SER A 3 6.54 5.04 -17.10
N GLY A 4 6.37 3.75 -16.79
CA GLY A 4 5.28 3.31 -15.93
C GLY A 4 5.30 4.00 -14.58
N GLY A 5 6.50 4.18 -13.99
CA GLY A 5 6.64 4.88 -12.72
C GLY A 5 6.21 6.33 -12.79
N MET A 6 6.59 7.02 -13.85
CA MET A 6 6.21 8.42 -14.01
C MET A 6 4.70 8.58 -14.20
N ARG A 7 4.07 7.65 -14.93
CA ARG A 7 2.63 7.68 -15.09
C ARG A 7 1.91 7.47 -13.76
N GLN A 8 2.41 6.58 -12.91
CA GLN A 8 1.82 6.35 -11.61
C GLN A 8 1.94 7.58 -10.72
N ARG A 9 3.08 8.24 -10.74
CA ARG A 9 3.25 9.47 -9.97
C ARG A 9 2.27 10.55 -10.42
N ALA A 10 2.10 10.69 -11.73
CA ALA A 10 1.16 11.67 -12.28
C ALA A 10 -0.28 11.36 -11.85
N ALA A 11 -0.66 10.08 -11.85
CA ALA A 11 -1.99 9.67 -11.43
C ALA A 11 -2.23 9.97 -9.94
N LEU A 12 -1.24 9.70 -9.08
CA LEU A 12 -1.34 10.00 -7.65
C LEU A 12 -1.46 11.50 -7.41
N TYR A 13 -0.67 12.28 -8.13
CA TYR A 13 -0.69 13.74 -7.98
C TYR A 13 -2.04 14.31 -8.42
N ARG A 14 -2.58 13.79 -9.52
CA ARG A 14 -3.89 14.21 -10.00
C ARG A 14 -4.98 13.90 -8.98
N THR A 15 -4.93 12.73 -8.35
CA THR A 15 -5.88 12.36 -7.32
C THR A 15 -5.86 13.36 -6.17
N TYR A 16 -4.67 13.76 -5.73
CA TYR A 16 -4.53 14.76 -4.69
C TYR A 16 -5.15 16.10 -5.09
N LEU A 17 -4.90 16.55 -6.31
CA LEU A 17 -5.41 17.86 -6.76
C LEU A 17 -6.94 17.92 -6.79
N PHE A 18 -7.60 16.79 -7.07
CA PHE A 18 -9.05 16.76 -7.14
C PHE A 18 -9.72 16.35 -5.83
N ASN A 19 -8.98 15.74 -4.93
CA ASN A 19 -9.51 15.27 -3.65
C ASN A 19 -8.46 15.48 -2.58
N SER A 20 -8.50 16.66 -1.95
CA SER A 20 -7.41 17.10 -1.08
C SER A 20 -7.35 16.42 0.28
N GLU A 21 -8.38 15.67 0.69
CA GLU A 21 -8.41 15.07 2.01
C GLU A 21 -8.11 13.58 2.00
N VAL A 22 -8.71 12.84 1.08
CA VAL A 22 -8.56 11.39 0.99
C VAL A 22 -8.34 10.99 -0.46
N ALA A 23 -7.27 10.25 -0.70
CA ALA A 23 -7.02 9.65 -2.00
C ALA A 23 -7.61 8.24 -2.02
N LEU A 24 -8.27 7.89 -3.12
CA LEU A 24 -8.77 6.53 -3.35
C LEU A 24 -8.06 5.98 -4.57
N LEU A 25 -7.28 4.92 -4.37
CA LEU A 25 -6.38 4.40 -5.39
C LEU A 25 -6.65 2.90 -5.61
N ASP A 26 -6.74 2.48 -6.85
CA ASP A 26 -6.99 1.10 -7.21
C ASP A 26 -5.72 0.54 -7.87
N GLU A 27 -5.02 -0.33 -7.14
CA GLU A 27 -3.77 -0.97 -7.54
C GLU A 27 -2.79 0.02 -8.17
N PRO A 28 -2.40 1.07 -7.43
CA PRO A 28 -1.66 2.18 -8.01
C PRO A 28 -0.25 1.82 -8.51
N PHE A 29 0.30 0.70 -8.07
CA PHE A 29 1.68 0.31 -8.41
C PHE A 29 1.76 -0.98 -9.21
N SER A 30 0.63 -1.50 -9.69
CA SER A 30 0.59 -2.83 -10.29
C SER A 30 1.28 -2.92 -11.67
N ALA A 31 1.44 -1.80 -12.36
CA ALA A 31 1.92 -1.79 -13.73
C ALA A 31 3.43 -1.56 -13.87
N VAL A 32 4.19 -1.62 -12.76
CA VAL A 32 5.62 -1.32 -12.80
C VAL A 32 6.45 -2.49 -12.31
N ASP A 33 7.73 -2.52 -12.72
CA ASP A 33 8.65 -3.57 -12.29
C ASP A 33 9.05 -3.42 -10.81
N ALA A 34 9.71 -4.44 -10.27
CA ALA A 34 10.00 -4.50 -8.84
C ALA A 34 10.91 -3.37 -8.36
N ILE A 35 11.90 -3.00 -9.15
CA ILE A 35 12.84 -1.93 -8.75
C ILE A 35 12.14 -0.59 -8.74
N THR A 36 11.41 -0.28 -9.81
CA THR A 36 10.64 0.96 -9.91
C THR A 36 9.55 1.00 -8.83
N LYS A 37 8.93 -0.14 -8.55
CA LYS A 37 7.90 -0.23 -7.51
C LYS A 37 8.47 0.15 -6.14
N SER A 38 9.65 -0.34 -5.77
CA SER A 38 10.29 0.01 -4.51
C SER A 38 10.54 1.51 -4.40
N GLN A 39 11.02 2.13 -5.47
CA GLN A 39 11.25 3.57 -5.50
C GLN A 39 9.96 4.35 -5.35
N LEU A 40 8.89 3.89 -6.00
CA LEU A 40 7.59 4.53 -5.91
C LEU A 40 6.99 4.40 -4.51
N HIS A 41 7.19 3.27 -3.85
CA HIS A 41 6.72 3.09 -2.48
C HIS A 41 7.34 4.12 -1.54
N LEU A 42 8.66 4.31 -1.63
CA LEU A 42 9.34 5.29 -0.80
C LEU A 42 8.88 6.71 -1.10
N TRP A 43 8.73 7.03 -2.39
CA TRP A 43 8.21 8.33 -2.80
C TRP A 43 6.78 8.55 -2.29
N TYR A 44 5.94 7.52 -2.36
CA TYR A 44 4.57 7.60 -1.90
C TYR A 44 4.50 7.89 -0.39
N LEU A 45 5.30 7.19 0.40
CA LEU A 45 5.33 7.41 1.85
C LEU A 45 5.76 8.84 2.19
N GLU A 46 6.78 9.34 1.48
CA GLU A 46 7.27 10.70 1.67
C GLU A 46 6.21 11.72 1.29
N MET A 47 5.56 11.52 0.15
CA MET A 47 4.51 12.42 -0.32
C MET A 47 3.34 12.47 0.65
N MET A 48 2.86 11.32 1.11
CA MET A 48 1.73 11.27 2.04
C MET A 48 2.07 11.97 3.35
N SER A 49 3.29 11.79 3.83
CA SER A 49 3.75 12.45 5.05
C SER A 49 3.81 13.97 4.86
N SER A 50 4.40 14.42 3.75
CA SER A 50 4.55 15.85 3.47
C SER A 50 3.22 16.56 3.31
N LEU A 51 2.24 15.91 2.68
CA LEU A 51 0.97 16.52 2.38
C LEU A 51 -0.07 16.30 3.48
N HIS A 52 0.27 15.56 4.53
CA HIS A 52 -0.66 15.19 5.61
C HIS A 52 -1.95 14.61 5.06
N MET A 53 -1.80 13.75 4.09
CA MET A 53 -2.92 13.19 3.34
C MET A 53 -3.24 11.78 3.80
N SER A 54 -4.52 11.41 3.78
CA SER A 54 -4.95 10.03 4.01
C SER A 54 -5.22 9.36 2.68
N ALA A 55 -4.99 8.06 2.59
CA ALA A 55 -5.24 7.32 1.37
C ALA A 55 -5.83 5.95 1.69
N ILE A 56 -6.74 5.52 0.82
CA ILE A 56 -7.24 4.16 0.79
C ILE A 56 -6.80 3.58 -0.55
N PHE A 57 -6.08 2.46 -0.53
CA PHE A 57 -5.71 1.86 -1.80
C PHE A 57 -6.01 0.36 -1.77
N ILE A 58 -6.31 -0.17 -2.94
CA ILE A 58 -6.63 -1.57 -3.16
C ILE A 58 -5.42 -2.22 -3.81
N THR A 59 -4.99 -3.36 -3.28
CA THR A 59 -3.84 -4.07 -3.84
C THR A 59 -3.97 -5.57 -3.59
N HIS A 60 -3.38 -6.36 -4.48
CA HIS A 60 -3.19 -7.79 -4.30
C HIS A 60 -1.81 -8.11 -3.73
N ASP A 61 -0.95 -7.12 -3.61
CA ASP A 61 0.42 -7.29 -3.15
C ASP A 61 0.47 -7.15 -1.64
N ILE A 62 0.69 -8.25 -0.95
CA ILE A 62 0.69 -8.30 0.51
C ILE A 62 1.82 -7.45 1.08
N ASP A 63 3.01 -7.56 0.51
CA ASP A 63 4.18 -6.81 0.98
C ASP A 63 3.93 -5.30 0.87
N GLU A 64 3.32 -4.87 -0.23
CA GLU A 64 2.95 -3.48 -0.45
C GLU A 64 1.97 -2.98 0.61
N ALA A 65 0.95 -3.78 0.89
CA ALA A 65 -0.04 -3.43 1.89
C ALA A 65 0.61 -3.22 3.26
N ILE A 66 1.50 -4.12 3.66
CA ILE A 66 2.17 -4.03 4.97
C ILE A 66 3.10 -2.81 5.02
N PHE A 67 3.86 -2.59 3.95
CA PHE A 67 4.87 -1.53 3.94
C PHE A 67 4.24 -0.13 3.94
N LEU A 68 3.13 0.04 3.24
CA LEU A 68 2.55 1.37 3.00
C LEU A 68 1.42 1.74 3.95
N SER A 69 0.81 0.78 4.64
CA SER A 69 -0.46 1.03 5.33
C SER A 69 -0.29 1.10 6.84
N ASP A 70 -1.19 1.85 7.47
CA ASP A 70 -1.36 1.82 8.92
C ASP A 70 -2.38 0.76 9.31
N ARG A 71 -3.38 0.55 8.46
CA ARG A 71 -4.40 -0.48 8.63
C ARG A 71 -4.63 -1.22 7.33
N ILE A 72 -4.84 -2.53 7.46
CA ILE A 72 -5.15 -3.39 6.33
C ILE A 72 -6.50 -4.05 6.58
N TYR A 73 -7.38 -3.96 5.60
CA TYR A 73 -8.66 -4.66 5.63
C TYR A 73 -8.61 -5.79 4.63
N ILE A 74 -8.81 -7.01 5.11
CA ILE A 74 -8.78 -8.20 4.24
C ILE A 74 -10.19 -8.49 3.78
N MET A 75 -10.35 -8.56 2.46
CA MET A 75 -11.64 -8.82 1.83
C MET A 75 -11.64 -10.19 1.19
N SER A 76 -12.78 -10.87 1.29
CA SER A 76 -12.94 -12.19 0.67
C SER A 76 -14.40 -12.44 0.36
N GLY A 77 -14.61 -13.48 -0.46
CA GLY A 77 -15.95 -13.91 -0.82
C GLY A 77 -16.53 -13.21 -2.03
N ALA A 78 -17.68 -13.72 -2.48
CA ALA A 78 -18.42 -13.14 -3.59
C ALA A 78 -19.90 -13.12 -3.18
N PRO A 79 -20.49 -11.96 -2.83
CA PRO A 79 -19.85 -10.64 -2.89
C PRO A 79 -18.76 -10.45 -1.83
N GLY A 80 -17.80 -9.60 -2.14
CA GLY A 80 -16.69 -9.33 -1.24
C GLY A 80 -17.14 -8.65 0.06
N ARG A 81 -16.53 -9.06 1.16
CA ARG A 81 -16.77 -8.43 2.45
C ARG A 81 -15.48 -8.39 3.23
N ILE A 82 -15.41 -7.48 4.19
CA ILE A 82 -14.24 -7.38 5.08
C ILE A 82 -14.35 -8.51 6.09
N THR A 83 -13.34 -9.37 6.11
CA THR A 83 -13.30 -10.52 7.01
C THR A 83 -12.35 -10.32 8.18
N GLN A 84 -11.39 -9.41 8.04
CA GLN A 84 -10.42 -9.18 9.10
C GLN A 84 -9.79 -7.81 8.92
N GLU A 85 -9.43 -7.18 10.04
CA GLU A 85 -8.68 -5.93 10.09
C GLU A 85 -7.37 -6.17 10.80
N LEU A 86 -6.27 -5.59 10.26
CA LEU A 86 -4.95 -5.72 10.84
C LEU A 86 -4.32 -4.32 10.94
N THR A 87 -3.85 -3.97 12.14
CA THR A 87 -3.16 -2.70 12.36
C THR A 87 -1.66 -2.93 12.28
N ILE A 88 -0.98 -2.14 11.45
CA ILE A 88 0.48 -2.21 11.31
C ILE A 88 1.08 -1.19 12.27
N ARG A 89 1.73 -1.68 13.32
CA ARG A 89 2.19 -0.82 14.42
C ARG A 89 3.63 -0.36 14.27
N HIS A 90 4.29 -0.70 13.15
CA HIS A 90 5.65 -0.24 12.91
C HIS A 90 5.66 1.27 12.71
N PRO A 91 6.53 2.01 13.43
CA PRO A 91 6.54 3.46 13.33
C PRO A 91 7.06 3.95 11.97
N ARG A 92 6.65 5.14 11.61
CA ARG A 92 7.15 5.83 10.42
C ARG A 92 8.34 6.72 10.80
N PRO A 93 9.27 6.98 9.89
CA PRO A 93 9.29 6.52 8.49
C PRO A 93 9.71 5.05 8.38
N ARG A 94 9.09 4.35 7.45
CA ARG A 94 9.43 2.95 7.17
C ARG A 94 10.49 2.88 6.09
N THR A 95 11.44 1.96 6.27
CA THR A 95 12.54 1.78 5.32
C THR A 95 12.58 0.34 4.84
N THR A 96 13.46 0.06 3.88
CA THR A 96 13.63 -1.29 3.39
C THR A 96 14.06 -2.26 4.48
N ARG A 97 14.65 -1.76 5.56
CA ARG A 97 15.00 -2.60 6.71
C ARG A 97 13.77 -3.26 7.33
N PHE A 98 12.64 -2.54 7.36
CA PHE A 98 11.40 -3.11 7.85
C PHE A 98 10.98 -4.33 7.04
N THR A 99 11.12 -4.28 5.72
CA THR A 99 10.69 -5.39 4.85
C THR A 99 11.50 -6.66 5.06
N ALA A 100 12.68 -6.57 5.67
CA ALA A 100 13.53 -7.71 5.97
C ALA A 100 13.41 -8.16 7.43
N SER A 101 12.52 -7.57 8.21
CA SER A 101 12.41 -7.84 9.64
C SER A 101 11.51 -9.02 9.94
N GLN A 102 11.67 -9.61 11.13
CA GLN A 102 10.76 -10.62 11.61
C GLN A 102 9.36 -10.07 11.86
N GLU A 103 9.28 -8.82 12.27
CA GLU A 103 8.00 -8.13 12.47
C GLU A 103 7.20 -8.13 11.17
N PHE A 104 7.84 -7.79 10.07
CA PHE A 104 7.20 -7.79 8.74
C PHE A 104 6.70 -9.18 8.37
N MET A 105 7.54 -10.20 8.58
CA MET A 105 7.18 -11.58 8.27
C MET A 105 6.00 -12.05 9.10
N GLU A 106 5.89 -11.61 10.33
CA GLU A 106 4.77 -11.96 11.19
C GLU A 106 3.46 -11.36 10.68
N TYR A 107 3.47 -10.10 10.26
CA TYR A 107 2.30 -9.50 9.62
C TYR A 107 1.91 -10.27 8.36
N LYS A 108 2.91 -10.61 7.55
CA LYS A 108 2.67 -11.36 6.32
C LYS A 108 2.04 -12.72 6.60
N ARG A 109 2.52 -13.41 7.64
CA ARG A 109 1.96 -14.71 8.04
C ARG A 109 0.49 -14.55 8.43
N GLN A 110 0.16 -13.55 9.21
CA GLN A 110 -1.21 -13.32 9.64
C GLN A 110 -2.15 -13.07 8.45
N ILE A 111 -1.70 -12.31 7.47
CA ILE A 111 -2.50 -12.05 6.28
C ILE A 111 -2.69 -13.33 5.46
N LEU A 112 -1.60 -14.09 5.26
CA LEU A 112 -1.67 -15.33 4.51
C LEU A 112 -2.59 -16.33 5.18
N ASP A 113 -2.54 -16.43 6.50
CA ASP A 113 -3.43 -17.32 7.24
C ASP A 113 -4.89 -16.90 7.08
N ALA A 114 -5.17 -15.62 7.15
CA ALA A 114 -6.53 -15.11 6.96
C ALA A 114 -7.04 -15.42 5.55
N LEU A 115 -6.19 -15.31 4.54
CA LEU A 115 -6.58 -15.60 3.16
C LEU A 115 -6.80 -17.10 2.91
N LYS A 116 -6.14 -17.96 3.67
CA LYS A 116 -6.29 -19.41 3.52
C LYS A 116 -7.61 -19.96 4.07
N ILE A 117 -8.24 -19.24 4.95
CA ILE A 117 -9.46 -19.69 5.62
C ILE A 117 -10.68 -19.57 4.70
N GLN A 118 -10.50 -19.13 3.50
CA GLN A 118 -11.60 -18.85 2.58
C GLN A 118 -11.95 -19.98 1.61
#